data_230d15032b8ccc03ac3fb37a5ac61a2a
#
_entry.id   230d15032b8ccc03ac3fb37a5ac61a2a
#
_cell.length_a   1.000
_cell.length_b   1.000
_cell.length_c   1.000
_cell.angle_alpha   90.00
_cell.angle_beta   90.00
_cell.angle_gamma   90.00
#
_symmetry.space_group_name_H-M   'P 1'
#
loop_
_entity.id
_entity.type
_entity.pdbx_description
1 polymer ?
#
loop_
_entity_poly.entity_id
_entity_poly.type
_entity_poly.pdbx_seq_one_letter_code
_entity_poly.pdbx_strand_id
1 'polypeptide(L)' 'MQTLVFNTTTRTAKLYEGVAEKSEIIVAYTEVPTVKVMDDGFYQVMQLDAMEKQLPVLRVPIANTNMFVKS' A
#
# COMPACT_ATOMS: atom_id res chain seq x y z
N MET A 1 14.93 -3.63 2.40
CA MET A 1 13.84 -2.65 2.65
C MET A 1 12.74 -2.84 1.61
N GLN A 2 11.52 -2.90 2.05
CA GLN A 2 10.37 -3.07 1.17
C GLN A 2 9.96 -1.73 0.55
N THR A 3 9.24 -1.79 -0.56
CA THR A 3 8.71 -0.60 -1.23
C THR A 3 7.20 -0.77 -1.43
N LEU A 4 6.45 0.22 -0.96
CA LEU A 4 5.00 0.27 -1.14
C LEU A 4 4.69 1.35 -2.17
N VAL A 5 4.05 0.96 -3.27
CA VAL A 5 3.67 1.89 -4.35
C VAL A 5 2.15 2.00 -4.38
N PHE A 6 1.65 3.19 -4.08
CA PHE A 6 0.23 3.51 -4.16
C PHE A 6 -0.04 4.35 -5.40
N ASN A 7 -0.83 3.82 -6.33
CA ASN A 7 -1.22 4.55 -7.53
C ASN A 7 -2.64 5.07 -7.34
N THR A 8 -2.78 6.40 -7.27
CA THR A 8 -4.07 7.04 -7.00
C THR A 8 -5.02 7.00 -8.19
N THR A 9 -4.49 6.92 -9.41
CA THR A 9 -5.31 6.86 -10.62
C THR A 9 -5.94 5.47 -10.79
N THR A 10 -5.13 4.42 -10.68
CA THR A 10 -5.63 3.05 -10.82
C THR A 10 -6.20 2.51 -9.50
N ARG A 11 -5.98 3.24 -8.40
CA ARG A 11 -6.43 2.85 -7.06
C ARG A 11 -5.89 1.48 -6.66
N THR A 12 -4.58 1.30 -6.89
CA THR A 12 -3.87 0.06 -6.56
C THR A 12 -2.76 0.34 -5.57
N ALA A 13 -2.45 -0.65 -4.74
CA ALA A 13 -1.30 -0.62 -3.85
C ALA A 13 -0.53 -1.91 -4.04
N LYS A 14 0.78 -1.79 -4.30
CA LYS A 14 1.66 -2.94 -4.51
C LYS A 14 2.83 -2.86 -3.54
N LEU A 15 3.10 -3.98 -2.88
CA LEU A 15 4.24 -4.09 -1.99
C LEU A 15 5.31 -4.92 -2.69
N TYR A 16 6.49 -4.32 -2.85
CA TYR A 16 7.65 -4.98 -3.46
C TYR A 16 8.65 -5.38 -2.39
N GLU A 17 9.33 -6.48 -2.61
CA GLU A 17 10.32 -7.00 -1.67
C GLU A 17 11.53 -6.09 -1.53
N GLY A 18 11.89 -5.39 -2.61
CA GLY A 18 13.02 -4.47 -2.64
C GLY A 18 12.69 -3.21 -3.41
N VAL A 19 13.51 -2.86 -4.39
CA VAL A 19 13.29 -1.68 -5.23
C VAL A 19 12.07 -1.90 -6.11
N ALA A 20 11.16 -0.91 -6.12
CA ALA A 20 9.92 -0.99 -6.89
C ALA A 20 10.19 -1.28 -8.36
N GLU A 21 9.37 -2.13 -8.95
CA GLU A 21 9.40 -2.52 -10.36
C GLU A 21 10.63 -3.33 -10.77
N LYS A 22 11.63 -3.46 -9.88
CA LYS A 22 12.84 -4.23 -10.13
C LYS A 22 12.95 -5.45 -9.21
N SER A 23 12.03 -5.61 -8.30
CA SER A 23 11.98 -6.74 -7.39
C SER A 23 10.62 -7.43 -7.49
N GLU A 24 10.49 -8.55 -6.79
CA GLU A 24 9.24 -9.29 -6.82
C GLU A 24 8.15 -8.57 -6.03
N ILE A 25 6.92 -8.70 -6.51
CA ILE A 25 5.75 -8.22 -5.79
C ILE A 25 5.41 -9.24 -4.72
N ILE A 26 5.33 -8.77 -3.46
CA ILE A 26 4.88 -9.61 -2.35
C ILE A 26 3.37 -9.74 -2.40
N VAL A 27 2.67 -8.60 -2.56
CA VAL A 27 1.21 -8.57 -2.59
C VAL A 27 0.76 -7.32 -3.36
N ALA A 28 -0.39 -7.42 -4.02
CA ALA A 28 -1.02 -6.31 -4.72
C ALA A 28 -2.50 -6.26 -4.37
N TYR A 29 -3.00 -5.03 -4.18
CA TYR A 29 -4.40 -4.78 -3.88
C TYR A 29 -5.00 -3.83 -4.89
N THR A 30 -6.28 -4.06 -5.22
CA THR A 30 -7.09 -3.15 -6.03
C THR A 30 -8.13 -2.47 -5.15
N GLU A 31 -8.86 -1.52 -5.71
CA GLU A 31 -9.90 -0.80 -4.97
C GLU A 31 -9.35 -0.16 -3.69
N VAL A 32 -8.16 0.44 -3.79
CA VAL A 32 -7.49 1.10 -2.66
C VAL A 32 -7.78 2.59 -2.73
N PRO A 33 -8.64 3.12 -1.84
CA PRO A 33 -8.94 4.56 -1.82
C PRO A 33 -7.83 5.37 -1.19
N THR A 34 -7.11 4.81 -0.25
CA THR A 34 -6.06 5.54 0.48
C THR A 34 -5.11 4.59 1.19
N VAL A 35 -3.92 5.11 1.47
CA VAL A 35 -2.96 4.48 2.37
C VAL A 35 -2.75 5.46 3.52
N LYS A 36 -3.05 5.01 4.75
CA LYS A 36 -2.97 5.85 5.94
C LYS A 36 -1.61 5.75 6.58
N VAL A 37 -1.12 6.87 7.12
CA VAL A 37 0.05 6.88 7.99
C VAL A 37 -0.47 6.85 9.43
N MET A 38 -0.19 5.75 10.12
CA MET A 38 -0.74 5.52 11.45
C MET A 38 0.22 6.01 12.54
N ASP A 39 -0.34 6.45 13.67
CA ASP A 39 0.44 6.97 14.79
C ASP A 39 1.35 5.93 15.43
N ASP A 40 1.04 4.65 15.24
CA ASP A 40 1.84 3.56 15.81
C ASP A 40 3.03 3.16 14.93
N GLY A 41 3.32 3.92 13.88
CA GLY A 41 4.50 3.71 13.04
C GLY A 41 4.29 2.77 11.87
N PHE A 42 3.06 2.63 11.40
CA PHE A 42 2.74 1.78 10.26
C PHE A 42 2.06 2.55 9.15
N TYR A 43 2.33 2.16 7.90
CA TYR A 43 1.45 2.48 6.79
C TYR A 43 0.34 1.44 6.78
N GLN A 44 -0.89 1.90 6.62
CA GLN A 44 -2.04 1.02 6.57
C GLN A 44 -2.78 1.18 5.25
N VAL A 45 -2.79 0.12 4.45
CA VAL A 45 -3.50 0.11 3.17
C VAL A 45 -4.96 -0.21 3.43
N MET A 46 -5.84 0.66 2.94
CA MET A 46 -7.28 0.47 3.03
C MET A 46 -7.80 -0.04 1.70
N GLN A 47 -8.80 -0.89 1.75
CA GLN A 47 -9.45 -1.42 0.55
C GLN A 47 -10.96 -1.31 0.71
N LEU A 48 -11.66 -1.01 -0.38
CA LEU A 48 -13.11 -0.98 -0.37
C LEU A 48 -13.66 -2.39 -0.51
N ASP A 49 -14.65 -2.73 0.33
CA ASP A 49 -15.38 -3.99 0.20
C ASP A 49 -16.55 -3.83 -0.79
N ALA A 50 -17.36 -4.88 -0.92
CA ALA A 50 -18.49 -4.88 -1.83
C ALA A 50 -19.55 -3.83 -1.47
N MET A 51 -19.55 -3.36 -0.23
CA MET A 51 -20.46 -2.31 0.25
C MET A 51 -19.80 -0.93 0.31
N GLU A 52 -18.64 -0.80 -0.32
CA GLU A 52 -17.84 0.42 -0.37
C GLU A 52 -17.37 0.92 1.00
N LYS A 53 -17.24 0.01 1.95
CA LYS A 53 -16.66 0.32 3.26
C LYS A 53 -15.16 0.09 3.20
N GLN A 54 -14.41 0.98 3.85
CA GLN A 54 -12.95 0.87 3.93
C GLN A 54 -12.57 -0.14 5.01
N LEU A 55 -11.74 -1.11 4.63
CA LEU A 55 -11.21 -2.12 5.55
C LEU A 55 -9.68 -2.12 5.44
N PRO A 56 -8.97 -2.23 6.57
CA PRO A 56 -7.51 -2.37 6.51
C PRO A 56 -7.13 -3.76 5.99
N VAL A 57 -6.25 -3.80 5.00
CA VAL A 57 -5.83 -5.07 4.40
C VAL A 57 -4.34 -5.33 4.53
N LEU A 58 -3.55 -4.30 4.80
CA LEU A 58 -2.10 -4.45 4.93
C LEU A 58 -1.56 -3.37 5.86
N ARG A 59 -0.61 -3.76 6.71
CA ARG A 59 0.15 -2.84 7.53
C ARG A 59 1.63 -3.15 7.37
N VAL A 60 2.43 -2.13 7.08
CA VAL A 60 3.88 -2.27 6.96
C VAL A 60 4.57 -1.19 7.78
N PRO A 61 5.70 -1.50 8.45
CA PRO A 61 6.38 -0.53 9.28
C PRO A 61 6.99 0.60 8.45
N ILE A 62 6.72 1.84 8.86
CA ILE A 62 7.24 3.03 8.18
C ILE A 62 8.77 3.01 8.18
N ALA A 63 9.38 2.60 9.29
CA ALA A 63 10.83 2.61 9.43
C ALA A 63 11.55 1.68 8.45
N ASN A 64 10.85 0.70 7.89
CA ASN A 64 11.46 -0.31 7.01
C ASN A 64 10.78 -0.37 5.63
N THR A 65 10.09 0.68 5.25
CA THR A 65 9.34 0.70 4.00
C THR A 65 9.51 2.04 3.30
N ASN A 66 9.91 2.00 2.04
CA ASN A 66 9.84 3.18 1.18
C ASN A 66 8.44 3.26 0.61
N MET A 67 7.84 4.44 0.72
CA MET A 67 6.50 4.66 0.16
C MET A 67 6.57 5.65 -0.98
N PHE A 68 5.95 5.27 -2.11
CA PHE A 68 5.80 6.13 -3.27
C PHE A 68 4.33 6.26 -3.62
N VAL A 69 3.91 7.49 -3.89
CA VAL A 69 2.56 7.79 -4.36
C VAL A 69 2.68 8.22 -5.81
N LYS A 70 1.94 7.55 -6.68
CA LYS A 70 1.90 7.83 -8.12
C LYS A 70 0.49 8.24 -8.53
N SER A 71 0.38 8.84 -9.67
CA SER A 71 -0.92 9.19 -10.26
C SER A 71 -0.97 8.86 -11.74
#